data_c8a0bbca21c530b8d1a8366400aee9ed
#
_entry.id   c8a0bbca21c530b8d1a8366400aee9ed
#
_cell.length_a   1.000
_cell.length_b   1.000
_cell.length_c   1.000
_cell.angle_alpha   90.00
_cell.angle_beta   90.00
_cell.angle_gamma   90.00
#
_symmetry.space_group_name_H-M   'P 1'
#
loop_
_entity.id
_entity.type
_entity.pdbx_description
1 polymer ?
#
loop_
_entity_poly.entity_id
_entity_poly.type
_entity_poly.pdbx_seq_one_letter_code
_entity_poly.pdbx_strand_id
1 'polypeptide(L)'
;MKRWVGWSVLTVVAVLALVALLPSWVPVSAQGAKPAKLVIAAVAGNESLGLKAVAPTYERESGIKLDIVEMPYPTLYEKLVTTFQAGAATYDLIMLDDPWMPKFGTEEWLTPLDSTYGFKRDPDIPGVIYDVGTWPPPRGPVPPSEKSKPKHLLGITVVGNVEMFMYRKDLSPAPKSWDEVLANAKKLNKPGSMAGYVVRGAATNPIVADFLPILWSFGGDVFDASWNVVIDSPASLRAVKFLVNDLKSVAPSGAENIDAADRSRLMAIGQAYQSTVWPGEVTGIVENPKVSKTIGKVGYIPMPAGPSGKGYGMMGNWLLAIPKASKNGRAGADFIVWVTSPKVQKAYAEAGGIPSRTSILTDTAMNDKNPYFAALAKSLDAVPNWRPRTDQWNAVETILGTNLNAALAGLATPEDATKKAATEIRALMKKAGY
;
A
#
# COMPACT_ATOMS: atom_id res chain seq x y z
N MET A 1 -56.95 6.48 83.91
CA MET A 1 -58.06 5.75 83.22
C MET A 1 -58.03 5.97 81.73
N LYS A 2 -57.97 4.83 80.97
CA LYS A 2 -58.40 4.66 79.61
C LYS A 2 -57.79 5.54 78.48
N ARG A 3 -56.87 4.89 77.73
CA ARG A 3 -57.02 4.45 76.28
C ARG A 3 -57.18 5.57 75.28
N TRP A 4 -56.21 5.68 74.40
CA TRP A 4 -56.45 5.49 72.99
C TRP A 4 -55.11 5.25 72.24
N VAL A 5 -54.99 4.03 71.78
CA VAL A 5 -53.91 3.57 70.85
C VAL A 5 -54.56 3.49 69.47
N GLY A 6 -53.87 3.84 68.48
CA GLY A 6 -54.14 3.40 67.12
C GLY A 6 -54.46 4.51 66.12
N TRP A 7 -53.64 4.52 65.14
CA TRP A 7 -53.77 5.07 63.78
C TRP A 7 -52.59 5.95 63.39
N SER A 8 -51.48 5.30 63.10
CA SER A 8 -50.36 5.99 62.46
C SER A 8 -49.39 5.03 61.73
N VAL A 9 -49.84 3.82 61.24
CA VAL A 9 -48.94 2.84 60.60
C VAL A 9 -49.31 2.53 59.15
N LEU A 10 -50.38 3.11 58.58
CA LEU A 10 -50.86 2.72 57.24
C LEU A 10 -50.60 3.78 56.14
N THR A 11 -49.93 4.93 56.46
CA THR A 11 -49.68 5.97 55.45
C THR A 11 -48.20 6.03 54.96
N VAL A 12 -47.26 5.26 55.57
CA VAL A 12 -45.82 5.29 55.17
C VAL A 12 -45.48 4.19 54.17
N VAL A 13 -46.31 3.18 53.96
CA VAL A 13 -46.01 2.05 53.05
C VAL A 13 -46.41 2.37 51.59
N ALA A 14 -47.30 3.36 51.37
CA ALA A 14 -47.78 3.69 50.04
C ALA A 14 -46.86 4.65 49.22
N VAL A 15 -45.88 5.31 49.86
CA VAL A 15 -44.98 6.26 49.17
C VAL A 15 -43.68 5.60 48.69
N LEU A 16 -43.31 4.43 49.21
CA LEU A 16 -42.12 3.70 48.80
C LEU A 16 -42.28 2.78 47.59
N ALA A 17 -43.52 2.54 47.13
CA ALA A 17 -43.78 1.69 45.98
C ALA A 17 -43.91 2.43 44.64
N LEU A 18 -43.83 3.76 44.59
CA LEU A 18 -43.94 4.56 43.36
C LEU A 18 -42.59 5.08 42.81
N VAL A 19 -41.45 4.75 43.41
CA VAL A 19 -40.11 5.18 42.92
C VAL A 19 -39.41 4.11 42.09
N ALA A 20 -40.03 2.94 41.91
CA ALA A 20 -39.38 1.78 41.24
C ALA A 20 -39.77 1.60 39.73
N LEU A 21 -40.44 2.58 39.09
CA LEU A 21 -40.83 2.52 37.68
C LEU A 21 -40.47 3.78 36.88
N LEU A 22 -39.32 4.43 37.21
CA LEU A 22 -38.74 5.36 36.27
C LEU A 22 -37.89 4.47 35.29
N PRO A 23 -38.13 4.54 33.97
CA PRO A 23 -37.28 3.87 33.03
C PRO A 23 -35.88 4.44 33.25
N SER A 24 -34.90 3.56 33.51
CA SER A 24 -33.49 3.89 33.49
C SER A 24 -33.18 4.47 32.11
N TRP A 25 -33.09 5.78 32.04
CA TRP A 25 -32.52 6.48 30.90
C TRP A 25 -31.06 6.05 30.84
N VAL A 26 -30.78 5.00 30.09
CA VAL A 26 -29.43 4.75 29.59
C VAL A 26 -29.11 5.98 28.76
N PRO A 27 -28.08 6.76 29.09
CA PRO A 27 -27.70 7.85 28.23
C PRO A 27 -27.30 7.21 26.89
N VAL A 28 -28.09 7.47 25.85
CA VAL A 28 -27.64 7.30 24.47
C VAL A 28 -26.32 8.07 24.43
N SER A 29 -25.23 7.35 24.28
CA SER A 29 -23.90 7.95 24.16
C SER A 29 -24.03 9.08 23.16
N ALA A 30 -23.73 10.31 23.60
CA ALA A 30 -23.82 11.50 22.80
C ALA A 30 -22.97 11.25 21.54
N GLN A 31 -23.64 11.09 20.41
CA GLN A 31 -22.98 11.12 19.12
C GLN A 31 -22.28 12.48 19.08
N GLY A 32 -20.95 12.48 19.13
CA GLY A 32 -20.18 13.71 19.16
C GLY A 32 -20.61 14.65 18.04
N ALA A 33 -20.65 15.95 18.31
CA ALA A 33 -21.07 16.94 17.33
C ALA A 33 -20.29 16.71 16.02
N LYS A 34 -21.01 16.70 14.89
CA LYS A 34 -20.43 16.54 13.55
C LYS A 34 -19.33 17.58 13.35
N PRO A 35 -18.08 17.18 12.99
CA PRO A 35 -17.00 18.14 12.78
C PRO A 35 -17.28 19.01 11.55
N ALA A 36 -16.83 20.26 11.57
CA ALA A 36 -16.93 21.14 10.40
C ALA A 36 -16.04 20.66 9.25
N LYS A 37 -14.89 20.04 9.57
CA LYS A 37 -13.93 19.52 8.59
C LYS A 37 -13.21 18.26 9.11
N LEU A 38 -12.68 17.46 8.16
CA LEU A 38 -11.68 16.43 8.39
C LEU A 38 -10.38 16.81 7.69
N VAL A 39 -9.26 16.71 8.39
CA VAL A 39 -7.92 16.95 7.86
C VAL A 39 -7.28 15.61 7.49
N ILE A 40 -6.92 15.44 6.22
CA ILE A 40 -6.36 14.20 5.67
C ILE A 40 -4.94 14.47 5.19
N ALA A 41 -3.93 13.85 5.82
CA ALA A 41 -2.58 13.85 5.24
C ALA A 41 -2.52 12.84 4.09
N ALA A 42 -2.11 13.28 2.91
CA ALA A 42 -2.10 12.46 1.69
C ALA A 42 -0.76 12.56 0.96
N VAL A 43 -0.41 11.50 0.22
CA VAL A 43 0.72 11.56 -0.71
C VAL A 43 0.34 12.39 -1.93
N ALA A 44 1.27 13.25 -2.36
CA ALA A 44 1.12 14.00 -3.59
C ALA A 44 1.35 13.10 -4.81
N GLY A 45 0.52 13.25 -5.83
CA GLY A 45 0.67 12.53 -7.09
C GLY A 45 -0.56 11.75 -7.54
N ASN A 46 -0.32 10.66 -8.27
CA ASN A 46 -1.38 9.88 -8.90
C ASN A 46 -2.25 9.13 -7.87
N GLU A 47 -1.68 8.74 -6.74
CA GLU A 47 -2.35 7.98 -5.69
C GLU A 47 -3.48 8.75 -5.01
N SER A 48 -3.39 10.10 -4.95
CA SER A 48 -4.42 10.95 -4.36
C SER A 48 -5.51 11.40 -5.35
N LEU A 49 -5.36 11.14 -6.65
CA LEU A 49 -6.28 11.63 -7.69
C LEU A 49 -7.73 11.22 -7.43
N GLY A 50 -7.98 9.93 -7.20
CA GLY A 50 -9.33 9.43 -6.95
C GLY A 50 -9.93 10.03 -5.69
N LEU A 51 -9.15 10.16 -4.62
CA LEU A 51 -9.58 10.77 -3.35
C LEU A 51 -10.04 12.22 -3.55
N LYS A 52 -9.22 13.03 -4.25
CA LYS A 52 -9.56 14.42 -4.56
C LYS A 52 -10.78 14.54 -5.45
N ALA A 53 -10.95 13.63 -6.39
CA ALA A 53 -12.08 13.65 -7.32
C ALA A 53 -13.42 13.39 -6.63
N VAL A 54 -13.46 12.51 -5.62
CA VAL A 54 -14.71 12.20 -4.90
C VAL A 54 -14.97 13.13 -3.71
N ALA A 55 -13.96 13.89 -3.25
CA ALA A 55 -14.08 14.79 -2.10
C ALA A 55 -15.25 15.78 -2.18
N PRO A 56 -15.50 16.49 -3.31
CA PRO A 56 -16.64 17.40 -3.42
C PRO A 56 -18.00 16.72 -3.25
N THR A 57 -18.10 15.43 -3.59
CA THR A 57 -19.33 14.66 -3.40
C THR A 57 -19.56 14.33 -1.92
N TYR A 58 -18.51 13.91 -1.22
CA TYR A 58 -18.58 13.72 0.23
C TYR A 58 -19.00 15.00 0.96
N GLU A 59 -18.38 16.13 0.62
CA GLU A 59 -18.70 17.42 1.23
C GLU A 59 -20.18 17.80 1.07
N ARG A 60 -20.73 17.57 -0.13
CA ARG A 60 -22.18 17.83 -0.38
C ARG A 60 -23.09 16.86 0.39
N GLU A 61 -22.74 15.57 0.40
CA GLU A 61 -23.56 14.53 1.04
C GLU A 61 -23.48 14.58 2.56
N SER A 62 -22.27 14.79 3.09
CA SER A 62 -22.03 14.79 4.54
C SER A 62 -22.15 16.18 5.18
N GLY A 63 -21.90 17.27 4.43
CA GLY A 63 -21.71 18.63 4.95
C GLY A 63 -20.43 18.82 5.77
N ILE A 64 -19.48 17.87 5.70
CA ILE A 64 -18.15 17.96 6.32
C ILE A 64 -17.13 18.33 5.24
N LYS A 65 -16.35 19.38 5.45
CA LYS A 65 -15.28 19.76 4.53
C LYS A 65 -14.09 18.79 4.63
N LEU A 66 -13.43 18.52 3.49
CA LEU A 66 -12.20 17.75 3.43
C LEU A 66 -11.02 18.68 3.16
N ASP A 67 -10.08 18.70 4.09
CA ASP A 67 -8.81 19.42 3.98
C ASP A 67 -7.72 18.38 3.67
N ILE A 68 -7.43 18.16 2.37
CA ILE A 68 -6.47 17.16 1.89
C ILE A 68 -5.10 17.84 1.77
N VAL A 69 -4.21 17.54 2.71
CA VAL A 69 -2.85 18.07 2.79
C VAL A 69 -1.90 17.13 2.07
N GLU A 70 -1.55 17.47 0.82
CA GLU A 70 -0.65 16.64 -0.01
C GLU A 70 0.82 16.96 0.28
N MET A 71 1.62 15.90 0.39
CA MET A 71 3.07 15.97 0.62
C MET A 71 3.80 14.96 -0.28
N PRO A 72 5.03 15.26 -0.75
CA PRO A 72 5.90 14.28 -1.38
C PRO A 72 6.12 13.05 -0.47
N TYR A 73 6.34 11.88 -1.08
CA TYR A 73 6.43 10.59 -0.37
C TYR A 73 7.37 10.60 0.86
N PRO A 74 8.65 11.04 0.76
CA PRO A 74 9.54 11.06 1.93
C PRO A 74 9.05 12.03 3.01
N THR A 75 8.59 13.22 2.58
CA THR A 75 8.11 14.26 3.49
C THR A 75 6.88 13.82 4.26
N LEU A 76 5.96 13.09 3.61
CA LEU A 76 4.76 12.55 4.26
C LEU A 76 5.14 11.60 5.39
N TYR A 77 6.03 10.63 5.13
CA TYR A 77 6.49 9.68 6.15
C TYR A 77 7.12 10.39 7.36
N GLU A 78 8.10 11.25 7.12
CA GLU A 78 8.81 11.99 8.16
C GLU A 78 7.88 12.87 8.99
N LYS A 79 6.94 13.55 8.31
CA LYS A 79 5.96 14.41 8.96
C LYS A 79 5.00 13.61 9.84
N LEU A 80 4.51 12.46 9.38
CA LEU A 80 3.63 11.59 10.15
C LEU A 80 4.36 11.03 11.37
N VAL A 81 5.59 10.51 11.20
CA VAL A 81 6.41 9.99 12.31
C VAL A 81 6.61 11.08 13.38
N THR A 82 7.06 12.27 12.98
CA THR A 82 7.31 13.38 13.92
C THR A 82 6.03 13.81 14.63
N THR A 83 4.89 13.89 13.90
CA THR A 83 3.60 14.27 14.45
C THR A 83 3.13 13.28 15.52
N PHE A 84 3.27 11.97 15.24
CA PHE A 84 2.80 10.92 16.15
C PHE A 84 3.73 10.74 17.36
N GLN A 85 5.03 10.88 17.20
CA GLN A 85 5.97 10.93 18.33
C GLN A 85 5.67 12.07 19.28
N ALA A 86 5.21 13.21 18.76
CA ALA A 86 4.79 14.35 19.58
C ALA A 86 3.37 14.19 20.18
N GLY A 87 2.64 13.11 19.88
CA GLY A 87 1.25 12.90 20.31
C GLY A 87 0.26 13.94 19.76
N ALA A 88 0.59 14.62 18.66
CA ALA A 88 -0.19 15.73 18.14
C ALA A 88 -1.41 15.26 17.33
N ALA A 89 -2.58 15.85 17.59
CA ALA A 89 -3.84 15.61 16.87
C ALA A 89 -3.96 16.50 15.61
N THR A 90 -2.95 16.46 14.73
CA THR A 90 -2.89 17.33 13.55
C THR A 90 -3.79 16.83 12.41
N TYR A 91 -3.91 15.53 12.25
CA TYR A 91 -4.67 14.89 11.18
C TYR A 91 -5.78 14.02 11.75
N ASP A 92 -6.93 14.00 11.06
CA ASP A 92 -8.06 13.11 11.38
C ASP A 92 -7.95 11.78 10.67
N LEU A 93 -7.37 11.81 9.46
CA LEU A 93 -7.09 10.66 8.62
C LEU A 93 -5.70 10.81 8.01
N ILE A 94 -5.07 9.68 7.69
CA ILE A 94 -3.82 9.65 6.94
C ILE A 94 -3.90 8.66 5.79
N MET A 95 -3.28 8.99 4.66
CA MET A 95 -2.87 7.99 3.69
C MET A 95 -1.55 7.37 4.18
N LEU A 96 -1.56 6.06 4.32
CA LEU A 96 -0.47 5.24 4.83
C LEU A 96 -0.03 4.27 3.74
N ASP A 97 1.23 4.31 3.31
CA ASP A 97 1.78 3.26 2.44
C ASP A 97 1.94 1.96 3.22
N ASP A 98 1.62 0.83 2.61
CA ASP A 98 1.58 -0.47 3.31
C ASP A 98 2.88 -0.86 4.04
N PRO A 99 4.11 -0.56 3.54
CA PRO A 99 5.35 -0.85 4.25
C PRO A 99 5.57 -0.02 5.53
N TRP A 100 4.78 1.04 5.76
CA TRP A 100 4.83 1.84 6.98
C TRP A 100 3.96 1.25 8.09
N MET A 101 2.99 0.40 7.74
CA MET A 101 2.08 -0.24 8.70
C MET A 101 2.82 -0.94 9.87
N PRO A 102 3.93 -1.70 9.66
CA PRO A 102 4.67 -2.29 10.76
C PRO A 102 5.13 -1.28 11.81
N LYS A 103 5.73 -0.16 11.38
CA LYS A 103 6.18 0.90 12.30
C LYS A 103 5.00 1.52 13.04
N PHE A 104 3.96 1.91 12.31
CA PHE A 104 2.81 2.61 12.88
C PHE A 104 1.95 1.72 13.79
N GLY A 105 1.87 0.42 13.46
CA GLY A 105 1.17 -0.58 14.27
C GLY A 105 1.94 -0.95 15.53
N THR A 106 3.26 -1.17 15.44
CA THR A 106 4.12 -1.48 16.61
C THR A 106 4.14 -0.34 17.63
N GLU A 107 4.20 0.91 17.15
CA GLU A 107 4.14 2.11 18.00
C GLU A 107 2.72 2.47 18.47
N GLU A 108 1.72 1.68 18.06
CA GLU A 108 0.31 1.88 18.45
C GLU A 108 -0.22 3.29 18.14
N TRP A 109 0.21 3.90 17.03
CA TRP A 109 -0.21 5.24 16.63
C TRP A 109 -1.58 5.29 15.97
N LEU A 110 -2.13 4.13 15.57
CA LEU A 110 -3.38 4.02 14.82
C LEU A 110 -4.51 3.44 15.69
N THR A 111 -5.74 3.84 15.39
CA THR A 111 -6.95 3.31 16.03
C THR A 111 -7.41 2.06 15.30
N PRO A 112 -7.65 0.92 16.01
CA PRO A 112 -8.27 -0.26 15.42
C PRO A 112 -9.66 0.02 14.87
N LEU A 113 -9.86 -0.23 13.57
CA LEU A 113 -11.13 0.05 12.89
C LEU A 113 -12.20 -0.98 13.19
N ASP A 114 -11.80 -2.25 13.31
CA ASP A 114 -12.68 -3.39 13.60
C ASP A 114 -13.24 -3.34 15.02
N SER A 115 -12.39 -3.20 16.02
CA SER A 115 -12.82 -3.23 17.44
C SER A 115 -13.38 -1.90 17.94
N THR A 116 -12.92 -0.77 17.40
CA THR A 116 -13.37 0.57 17.86
C THR A 116 -14.63 1.05 17.14
N TYR A 117 -14.69 0.84 15.82
CA TYR A 117 -15.78 1.37 15.00
C TYR A 117 -16.68 0.29 14.39
N GLY A 118 -16.38 -1.00 14.63
CA GLY A 118 -17.17 -2.13 14.12
C GLY A 118 -17.06 -2.33 12.62
N PHE A 119 -15.93 -1.90 12.00
CA PHE A 119 -15.70 -2.07 10.56
C PHE A 119 -15.74 -3.55 10.19
N LYS A 120 -16.48 -3.86 9.11
CA LYS A 120 -16.62 -5.23 8.60
C LYS A 120 -16.01 -5.34 7.20
N ARG A 121 -15.38 -6.49 6.93
CA ARG A 121 -14.84 -6.80 5.60
C ARG A 121 -15.98 -6.95 4.60
N ASP A 122 -15.80 -6.35 3.43
CA ASP A 122 -16.71 -6.46 2.29
C ASP A 122 -16.20 -7.61 1.38
N PRO A 123 -17.04 -8.60 1.02
CA PRO A 123 -16.61 -9.73 0.20
C PRO A 123 -16.18 -9.37 -1.23
N ASP A 124 -16.58 -8.21 -1.73
CA ASP A 124 -16.14 -7.70 -3.04
C ASP A 124 -14.69 -7.18 -3.04
N ILE A 125 -14.08 -7.02 -1.86
CA ILE A 125 -12.68 -6.63 -1.70
C ILE A 125 -11.86 -7.87 -1.35
N PRO A 126 -10.84 -8.26 -2.15
CA PRO A 126 -10.01 -9.43 -1.88
C PRO A 126 -9.41 -9.44 -0.47
N GLY A 127 -9.38 -10.62 0.17
CA GLY A 127 -8.87 -10.76 1.54
C GLY A 127 -7.44 -10.21 1.71
N VAL A 128 -6.60 -10.40 0.70
CA VAL A 128 -5.21 -9.92 0.69
C VAL A 128 -5.11 -8.38 0.84
N ILE A 129 -6.12 -7.66 0.39
CA ILE A 129 -6.22 -6.19 0.54
C ILE A 129 -6.45 -5.78 2.00
N TYR A 130 -7.19 -6.58 2.77
CA TYR A 130 -7.33 -6.34 4.22
C TYR A 130 -6.09 -6.76 5.01
N ASP A 131 -5.35 -7.76 4.49
CA ASP A 131 -4.16 -8.26 5.16
C ASP A 131 -3.10 -7.16 5.35
N VAL A 132 -2.90 -6.30 4.34
CA VAL A 132 -1.92 -5.19 4.44
C VAL A 132 -2.28 -4.15 5.49
N GLY A 133 -3.57 -3.98 5.78
CA GLY A 133 -4.09 -3.07 6.82
C GLY A 133 -4.17 -3.71 8.20
N THR A 134 -3.87 -5.01 8.32
CA THR A 134 -3.96 -5.75 9.58
C THR A 134 -2.60 -5.82 10.27
N TRP A 135 -2.58 -5.52 11.57
CA TRP A 135 -1.38 -5.62 12.40
C TRP A 135 -1.69 -6.31 13.73
N PRO A 136 -0.83 -7.20 14.26
CA PRO A 136 0.30 -7.88 13.58
C PRO A 136 -0.11 -8.59 12.28
N PRO A 137 0.86 -8.87 11.36
CA PRO A 137 0.53 -9.38 10.03
C PRO A 137 -0.20 -10.74 10.12
N PRO A 138 -1.28 -10.94 9.32
CA PRO A 138 -2.05 -12.18 9.38
C PRO A 138 -1.34 -13.36 8.68
N ARG A 139 -0.39 -13.09 7.80
CA ARG A 139 0.44 -14.06 7.08
C ARG A 139 1.90 -13.64 7.06
N GLY A 140 2.79 -14.59 6.78
CA GLY A 140 4.24 -14.37 6.79
C GLY A 140 4.83 -14.28 8.21
N PRO A 141 6.13 -13.94 8.31
CA PRO A 141 6.81 -13.80 9.60
C PRO A 141 6.22 -12.67 10.44
N VAL A 142 5.95 -12.95 11.71
CA VAL A 142 5.51 -11.95 12.70
C VAL A 142 6.71 -11.48 13.51
N PRO A 143 6.94 -10.16 13.67
CA PRO A 143 8.03 -9.65 14.49
C PRO A 143 7.99 -10.23 15.92
N PRO A 144 9.15 -10.49 16.55
CA PRO A 144 9.20 -11.13 17.88
C PRO A 144 8.35 -10.40 18.94
N SER A 145 8.35 -9.08 18.96
CA SER A 145 7.59 -8.22 19.88
C SER A 145 6.06 -8.27 19.67
N GLU A 146 5.61 -8.73 18.51
CA GLU A 146 4.20 -8.70 18.11
C GLU A 146 3.49 -10.07 18.19
N LYS A 147 4.24 -11.16 18.43
CA LYS A 147 3.71 -12.53 18.36
C LYS A 147 2.51 -12.80 19.29
N SER A 148 2.47 -12.15 20.46
CA SER A 148 1.41 -12.35 21.47
C SER A 148 0.28 -11.33 21.37
N LYS A 149 0.40 -10.30 20.52
CA LYS A 149 -0.60 -9.25 20.41
C LYS A 149 -1.80 -9.69 19.55
N PRO A 150 -3.01 -9.22 19.88
CA PRO A 150 -4.17 -9.46 19.03
C PRO A 150 -4.01 -8.74 17.69
N LYS A 151 -4.58 -9.34 16.63
CA LYS A 151 -4.57 -8.76 15.29
C LYS A 151 -5.75 -7.82 15.14
N HIS A 152 -5.48 -6.60 14.68
CA HIS A 152 -6.50 -5.59 14.42
C HIS A 152 -6.37 -5.01 13.02
N LEU A 153 -7.48 -4.61 12.45
CA LEU A 153 -7.52 -3.87 11.20
C LEU A 153 -7.26 -2.38 11.50
N LEU A 154 -6.08 -1.88 11.15
CA LEU A 154 -5.63 -0.53 11.46
C LEU A 154 -5.82 0.46 10.30
N GLY A 155 -6.04 -0.04 9.09
CA GLY A 155 -6.27 0.79 7.90
C GLY A 155 -7.01 0.03 6.81
N ILE A 156 -7.68 0.77 5.93
CA ILE A 156 -8.40 0.22 4.79
C ILE A 156 -7.78 0.77 3.51
N THR A 157 -7.44 -0.13 2.60
CA THR A 157 -6.90 0.22 1.29
C THR A 157 -7.88 1.08 0.50
N VAL A 158 -7.43 2.25 0.10
CA VAL A 158 -8.13 3.17 -0.80
C VAL A 158 -7.51 3.17 -2.20
N VAL A 159 -6.23 2.83 -2.31
CA VAL A 159 -5.51 2.64 -3.58
C VAL A 159 -5.03 1.20 -3.68
N GLY A 160 -5.65 0.41 -4.55
CA GLY A 160 -5.42 -1.03 -4.71
C GLY A 160 -4.18 -1.34 -5.55
N ASN A 161 -3.03 -0.76 -5.23
CA ASN A 161 -1.79 -0.91 -6.00
C ASN A 161 -1.19 -2.32 -5.87
N VAL A 162 -0.96 -2.98 -7.03
CA VAL A 162 -0.03 -4.10 -7.17
C VAL A 162 0.86 -3.82 -8.36
N GLU A 163 2.15 -3.97 -8.19
CA GLU A 163 3.08 -3.80 -9.31
C GLU A 163 2.88 -4.88 -10.35
N MET A 164 2.81 -4.46 -11.62
CA MET A 164 2.57 -5.28 -12.79
C MET A 164 3.73 -5.16 -13.78
N PHE A 165 3.64 -5.90 -14.86
CA PHE A 165 4.55 -5.83 -15.99
C PHE A 165 3.90 -5.17 -17.19
N MET A 166 4.60 -4.22 -17.85
CA MET A 166 4.18 -3.57 -19.10
C MET A 166 5.12 -3.89 -20.24
N TYR A 167 4.56 -4.02 -21.45
CA TYR A 167 5.31 -4.31 -22.66
C TYR A 167 4.63 -3.75 -23.91
N ARG A 168 5.38 -3.47 -24.96
CA ARG A 168 4.87 -3.04 -26.27
C ARG A 168 4.25 -4.24 -27.00
N LYS A 169 2.92 -4.41 -26.86
CA LYS A 169 2.15 -5.52 -27.46
C LYS A 169 2.07 -5.45 -28.99
N ASP A 170 2.35 -4.31 -29.57
CA ASP A 170 2.47 -4.11 -31.01
C ASP A 170 3.81 -4.60 -31.58
N LEU A 171 4.80 -4.91 -30.75
CA LEU A 171 6.13 -5.36 -31.16
C LEU A 171 6.38 -6.85 -30.88
N SER A 172 5.75 -7.44 -29.87
CA SER A 172 5.84 -8.88 -29.57
C SER A 172 4.67 -9.36 -28.70
N PRO A 173 4.46 -10.69 -28.61
CA PRO A 173 3.56 -11.31 -27.63
C PRO A 173 3.98 -11.02 -26.18
N ALA A 174 3.04 -11.21 -25.24
CA ALA A 174 3.30 -11.08 -23.81
C ALA A 174 4.35 -12.10 -23.34
N PRO A 175 5.40 -11.67 -22.63
CA PRO A 175 6.38 -12.59 -22.05
C PRO A 175 5.77 -13.35 -20.86
N LYS A 176 6.10 -14.65 -20.75
CA LYS A 176 5.63 -15.52 -19.68
C LYS A 176 6.64 -15.68 -18.54
N SER A 177 7.91 -15.44 -18.84
CA SER A 177 9.00 -15.60 -17.88
C SER A 177 10.03 -14.48 -17.99
N TRP A 178 10.86 -14.32 -16.96
CA TRP A 178 11.98 -13.39 -16.97
C TRP A 178 13.02 -13.74 -18.05
N ASP A 179 13.15 -15.02 -18.44
CA ASP A 179 14.00 -15.45 -19.57
C ASP A 179 13.44 -14.91 -20.89
N GLU A 180 12.12 -15.01 -21.11
CA GLU A 180 11.47 -14.40 -22.28
C GLU A 180 11.56 -12.87 -22.27
N VAL A 181 11.45 -12.23 -21.08
CA VAL A 181 11.67 -10.79 -20.94
C VAL A 181 13.06 -10.41 -21.44
N LEU A 182 14.10 -11.11 -20.96
CA LEU A 182 15.48 -10.83 -21.37
C LEU A 182 15.73 -11.12 -22.86
N ALA A 183 15.20 -12.23 -23.38
CA ALA A 183 15.32 -12.59 -24.79
C ALA A 183 14.67 -11.52 -25.70
N ASN A 184 13.46 -11.12 -25.38
CA ASN A 184 12.76 -10.05 -26.09
C ASN A 184 13.46 -8.70 -25.95
N ALA A 185 13.96 -8.39 -24.76
CA ALA A 185 14.74 -7.18 -24.52
C ALA A 185 15.97 -7.11 -25.42
N LYS A 186 16.78 -8.18 -25.46
CA LYS A 186 17.97 -8.26 -26.33
C LYS A 186 17.62 -8.13 -27.82
N LYS A 187 16.54 -8.77 -28.28
CA LYS A 187 16.08 -8.72 -29.66
C LYS A 187 15.62 -7.34 -30.10
N LEU A 188 14.94 -6.59 -29.22
CA LEU A 188 14.30 -5.31 -29.54
C LEU A 188 15.08 -4.10 -29.04
N ASN A 189 16.17 -4.30 -28.32
CA ASN A 189 17.05 -3.22 -27.87
C ASN A 189 17.68 -2.52 -29.07
N LYS A 190 17.51 -1.22 -29.15
CA LYS A 190 18.11 -0.34 -30.16
C LYS A 190 18.78 0.83 -29.43
N PRO A 191 20.05 0.70 -29.04
CA PRO A 191 20.77 1.73 -28.28
C PRO A 191 20.59 3.12 -28.90
N GLY A 192 20.28 4.10 -28.08
CA GLY A 192 20.02 5.48 -28.49
C GLY A 192 18.60 5.77 -29.01
N SER A 193 17.75 4.75 -29.24
CA SER A 193 16.38 4.95 -29.73
C SER A 193 15.30 4.24 -28.91
N MET A 194 15.52 2.99 -28.50
CA MET A 194 14.58 2.22 -27.71
C MET A 194 15.32 1.22 -26.80
N ALA A 195 15.20 1.38 -25.51
CA ALA A 195 15.71 0.43 -24.55
C ALA A 195 14.90 -0.87 -24.56
N GLY A 196 15.57 -2.02 -24.49
CA GLY A 196 14.92 -3.32 -24.43
C GLY A 196 14.18 -3.54 -23.09
N TYR A 197 14.74 -3.01 -22.01
CA TYR A 197 14.13 -2.98 -20.68
C TYR A 197 14.53 -1.68 -19.96
N VAL A 198 13.61 -1.08 -19.23
CA VAL A 198 13.93 0.06 -18.38
C VAL A 198 13.98 -0.39 -16.94
N VAL A 199 15.17 -0.33 -16.35
CA VAL A 199 15.38 -0.56 -14.91
C VAL A 199 15.02 0.71 -14.13
N ARG A 200 14.17 0.61 -13.14
CA ARG A 200 13.94 1.66 -12.14
C ARG A 200 15.03 1.59 -11.10
N GLY A 201 16.17 2.19 -11.39
CA GLY A 201 17.40 1.97 -10.65
C GLY A 201 17.75 3.04 -9.63
N ALA A 202 16.96 4.11 -9.47
CA ALA A 202 17.23 5.14 -8.47
C ALA A 202 17.35 4.56 -7.06
N ALA A 203 18.30 5.09 -6.28
CA ALA A 203 18.68 4.53 -4.97
C ALA A 203 17.52 4.46 -3.97
N THR A 204 17.66 3.61 -2.98
CA THR A 204 16.69 3.36 -1.87
C THR A 204 15.42 2.66 -2.33
N ASN A 205 14.22 3.18 -1.99
CA ASN A 205 12.93 2.56 -2.32
C ASN A 205 12.75 2.22 -3.83
N PRO A 206 13.07 3.10 -4.79
CA PRO A 206 12.78 2.82 -6.20
C PRO A 206 13.36 1.50 -6.69
N ILE A 207 14.67 1.27 -6.53
CA ILE A 207 15.32 0.05 -7.02
C ILE A 207 14.88 -1.19 -6.24
N VAL A 208 14.62 -1.04 -4.93
CA VAL A 208 14.18 -2.17 -4.08
C VAL A 208 12.78 -2.62 -4.47
N ALA A 209 11.87 -1.67 -4.71
CA ALA A 209 10.50 -1.97 -5.09
C ALA A 209 10.46 -2.84 -6.35
N ASP A 210 11.16 -2.44 -7.42
CA ASP A 210 11.17 -3.19 -8.68
C ASP A 210 12.04 -4.47 -8.61
N PHE A 211 13.00 -4.54 -7.68
CA PHE A 211 13.85 -5.72 -7.49
C PHE A 211 13.16 -6.84 -6.73
N LEU A 212 12.32 -6.56 -5.74
CA LEU A 212 11.68 -7.60 -4.91
C LEU A 212 10.87 -8.62 -5.74
N PRO A 213 10.06 -8.25 -6.74
CA PRO A 213 9.40 -9.21 -7.62
C PRO A 213 10.38 -10.16 -8.34
N ILE A 214 11.51 -9.63 -8.79
CA ILE A 214 12.59 -10.43 -9.40
C ILE A 214 13.18 -11.38 -8.35
N LEU A 215 13.57 -10.85 -7.19
CA LEU A 215 14.15 -11.61 -6.08
C LEU A 215 13.29 -12.84 -5.73
N TRP A 216 12.01 -12.63 -5.47
CA TRP A 216 11.07 -13.71 -5.13
C TRP A 216 10.89 -14.72 -6.26
N SER A 217 10.82 -14.26 -7.52
CA SER A 217 10.67 -15.14 -8.66
C SER A 217 11.91 -16.01 -8.91
N PHE A 218 13.08 -15.60 -8.43
CA PHE A 218 14.32 -16.37 -8.44
C PHE A 218 14.45 -17.29 -7.20
N GLY A 219 13.48 -17.26 -6.28
CA GLY A 219 13.47 -18.06 -5.04
C GLY A 219 14.36 -17.48 -3.94
N GLY A 220 14.74 -16.19 -4.07
CA GLY A 220 15.42 -15.43 -3.02
C GLY A 220 14.46 -14.66 -2.14
N ASP A 221 14.96 -14.13 -1.03
CA ASP A 221 14.24 -13.22 -0.16
C ASP A 221 15.23 -12.34 0.62
N VAL A 222 14.73 -11.32 1.32
CA VAL A 222 15.53 -10.50 2.24
C VAL A 222 15.68 -11.22 3.58
N PHE A 223 14.60 -11.82 4.09
CA PHE A 223 14.56 -12.59 5.32
C PHE A 223 13.91 -13.95 5.09
N ASP A 224 14.32 -14.93 5.91
CA ASP A 224 13.57 -16.18 6.02
C ASP A 224 12.41 -16.08 7.04
N ALA A 225 11.68 -17.17 7.22
CA ALA A 225 10.54 -17.23 8.16
C ALA A 225 10.94 -17.00 9.64
N SER A 226 12.22 -17.11 9.96
CA SER A 226 12.79 -16.90 11.29
C SER A 226 13.48 -15.55 11.45
N TRP A 227 13.34 -14.65 10.49
CA TRP A 227 13.98 -13.34 10.42
C TRP A 227 15.50 -13.38 10.21
N ASN A 228 16.08 -14.52 9.81
CA ASN A 228 17.46 -14.53 9.36
C ASN A 228 17.59 -13.78 8.04
N VAL A 229 18.64 -12.98 7.91
CA VAL A 229 18.93 -12.26 6.67
C VAL A 229 19.50 -13.23 5.63
N VAL A 230 18.79 -13.39 4.51
CA VAL A 230 19.12 -14.33 3.43
C VAL A 230 19.32 -13.65 2.07
N ILE A 231 19.43 -12.33 2.04
CA ILE A 231 19.66 -11.56 0.80
C ILE A 231 20.99 -11.93 0.10
N ASP A 232 21.95 -12.48 0.82
CA ASP A 232 23.22 -13.00 0.30
C ASP A 232 23.20 -14.50 -0.03
N SER A 233 22.02 -15.13 -0.03
CA SER A 233 21.86 -16.53 -0.47
C SER A 233 22.19 -16.69 -1.96
N PRO A 234 22.54 -17.93 -2.41
CA PRO A 234 22.79 -18.17 -3.84
C PRO A 234 21.61 -17.79 -4.74
N ALA A 235 20.36 -17.95 -4.29
CA ALA A 235 19.18 -17.56 -5.05
C ALA A 235 19.06 -16.04 -5.17
N SER A 236 19.25 -15.32 -4.07
CA SER A 236 19.23 -13.85 -4.05
C SER A 236 20.36 -13.27 -4.90
N LEU A 237 21.57 -13.82 -4.82
CA LEU A 237 22.67 -13.37 -5.66
C LEU A 237 22.41 -13.56 -7.15
N ARG A 238 21.75 -14.66 -7.57
CA ARG A 238 21.32 -14.84 -8.97
C ARG A 238 20.36 -13.73 -9.41
N ALA A 239 19.42 -13.35 -8.55
CA ALA A 239 18.48 -12.26 -8.86
C ALA A 239 19.20 -10.91 -8.99
N VAL A 240 20.17 -10.61 -8.11
CA VAL A 240 20.99 -9.39 -8.19
C VAL A 240 21.80 -9.37 -9.50
N LYS A 241 22.44 -10.49 -9.85
CA LYS A 241 23.16 -10.62 -11.13
C LYS A 241 22.26 -10.41 -12.34
N PHE A 242 21.06 -10.95 -12.31
CA PHE A 242 20.08 -10.76 -13.37
C PHE A 242 19.73 -9.29 -13.55
N LEU A 243 19.47 -8.56 -12.44
CA LEU A 243 19.22 -7.11 -12.48
C LEU A 243 20.42 -6.33 -13.03
N VAL A 244 21.60 -6.56 -12.42
CA VAL A 244 22.80 -5.72 -12.61
C VAL A 244 23.56 -6.06 -13.90
N ASN A 245 23.60 -7.32 -14.31
CA ASN A 245 24.33 -7.74 -15.50
C ASN A 245 23.42 -7.89 -16.72
N ASP A 246 22.28 -8.60 -16.56
CA ASP A 246 21.43 -8.94 -17.70
C ASP A 246 20.50 -7.79 -18.07
N LEU A 247 19.63 -7.33 -17.17
CA LEU A 247 18.68 -6.26 -17.47
C LEU A 247 19.35 -4.91 -17.73
N LYS A 248 20.42 -4.59 -16.98
CA LYS A 248 21.21 -3.38 -17.23
C LYS A 248 21.81 -3.34 -18.62
N SER A 249 22.24 -4.49 -19.19
CA SER A 249 22.85 -4.57 -20.51
C SER A 249 21.96 -4.08 -21.64
N VAL A 250 20.65 -4.07 -21.43
CA VAL A 250 19.61 -3.66 -22.39
C VAL A 250 18.81 -2.45 -21.91
N ALA A 251 19.24 -1.82 -20.81
CA ALA A 251 18.65 -0.64 -20.24
C ALA A 251 19.24 0.65 -20.86
N PRO A 252 18.57 1.80 -20.72
CA PRO A 252 19.14 3.08 -21.12
C PRO A 252 20.35 3.43 -20.23
N SER A 253 21.28 4.24 -20.76
CA SER A 253 22.37 4.82 -19.96
C SER A 253 21.81 5.61 -18.79
N GLY A 254 22.46 5.57 -17.63
CA GLY A 254 21.99 6.25 -16.43
C GLY A 254 20.82 5.55 -15.73
N ALA A 255 20.64 4.25 -15.98
CA ALA A 255 19.58 3.46 -15.36
C ALA A 255 19.55 3.57 -13.83
N GLU A 256 20.70 3.79 -13.20
CA GLU A 256 20.86 3.99 -11.75
C GLU A 256 20.21 5.28 -11.22
N ASN A 257 19.76 6.18 -12.10
CA ASN A 257 19.08 7.42 -11.73
C ASN A 257 17.60 7.44 -12.14
N ILE A 258 17.11 6.41 -12.84
CA ILE A 258 15.74 6.34 -13.35
C ILE A 258 14.78 6.02 -12.20
N ASP A 259 13.75 6.86 -12.04
CA ASP A 259 12.61 6.58 -11.16
C ASP A 259 11.34 6.28 -11.97
N ALA A 260 10.23 6.03 -11.28
CA ALA A 260 8.93 5.61 -11.82
C ALA A 260 8.42 6.52 -12.95
N ALA A 261 8.44 7.83 -12.74
CA ALA A 261 7.98 8.78 -13.75
C ALA A 261 8.86 8.78 -15.02
N ASP A 262 10.18 8.61 -14.87
CA ASP A 262 11.11 8.58 -16.01
C ASP A 262 10.93 7.29 -16.81
N ARG A 263 10.84 6.14 -16.12
CA ARG A 263 10.52 4.83 -16.70
C ARG A 263 9.25 4.89 -17.56
N SER A 264 8.17 5.37 -16.97
CA SER A 264 6.87 5.45 -17.63
C SER A 264 6.84 6.47 -18.76
N ARG A 265 7.61 7.56 -18.65
CA ARG A 265 7.77 8.53 -19.74
C ARG A 265 8.51 7.92 -20.93
N LEU A 266 9.57 7.12 -20.71
CA LEU A 266 10.26 6.41 -21.80
C LEU A 266 9.31 5.45 -22.51
N MET A 267 8.44 4.73 -21.80
CA MET A 267 7.39 3.89 -22.40
C MET A 267 6.41 4.75 -23.19
N ALA A 268 5.90 5.83 -22.60
CA ALA A 268 4.89 6.69 -23.24
C ALA A 268 5.38 7.35 -24.53
N ILE A 269 6.66 7.72 -24.62
CA ILE A 269 7.22 8.31 -25.86
C ILE A 269 7.75 7.27 -26.87
N GLY A 270 7.67 5.97 -26.54
CA GLY A 270 8.08 4.86 -27.42
C GLY A 270 9.58 4.57 -27.38
N GLN A 271 10.30 5.03 -26.37
CA GLN A 271 11.73 4.78 -26.17
C GLN A 271 12.02 3.61 -25.21
N ALA A 272 10.98 2.87 -24.80
CA ALA A 272 11.09 1.65 -24.01
C ALA A 272 10.26 0.55 -24.65
N TYR A 273 10.76 -0.70 -24.57
CA TYR A 273 10.02 -1.86 -25.02
C TYR A 273 9.22 -2.49 -23.85
N GLN A 274 9.83 -2.66 -22.68
CA GLN A 274 9.18 -3.28 -21.51
C GLN A 274 9.79 -2.81 -20.20
N SER A 275 9.02 -2.95 -19.13
CA SER A 275 9.43 -2.67 -17.75
C SER A 275 8.36 -3.16 -16.77
N THR A 276 8.61 -3.08 -15.49
CA THR A 276 7.57 -3.09 -14.44
C THR A 276 6.76 -1.79 -14.47
N VAL A 277 5.62 -1.75 -13.82
CA VAL A 277 4.77 -0.55 -13.75
C VAL A 277 3.81 -0.59 -12.56
N TRP A 278 3.63 0.55 -11.92
CA TRP A 278 2.55 0.76 -10.97
C TRP A 278 1.28 1.26 -11.68
N PRO A 279 0.08 0.84 -11.24
CA PRO A 279 -1.19 1.31 -11.80
C PRO A 279 -1.32 2.83 -11.96
N GLY A 280 -0.86 3.62 -10.97
CA GLY A 280 -0.89 5.08 -11.03
C GLY A 280 -0.07 5.68 -12.18
N GLU A 281 1.04 5.04 -12.55
CA GLU A 281 1.86 5.45 -13.70
C GLU A 281 1.14 5.18 -15.03
N VAL A 282 0.36 4.10 -15.10
CA VAL A 282 -0.42 3.79 -16.30
C VAL A 282 -1.40 4.92 -16.58
N THR A 283 -2.24 5.24 -15.61
CA THR A 283 -3.26 6.30 -15.76
C THR A 283 -2.63 7.69 -15.95
N GLY A 284 -1.61 8.00 -15.16
CA GLY A 284 -1.00 9.34 -15.14
C GLY A 284 -0.10 9.63 -16.34
N ILE A 285 0.54 8.61 -16.94
CA ILE A 285 1.61 8.79 -17.93
C ILE A 285 1.40 7.90 -19.16
N VAL A 286 1.38 6.56 -19.01
CA VAL A 286 1.48 5.65 -20.16
C VAL A 286 0.24 5.69 -21.05
N GLU A 287 -0.96 5.76 -20.47
CA GLU A 287 -2.24 5.88 -21.18
C GLU A 287 -2.81 7.31 -21.15
N ASN A 288 -2.02 8.29 -20.74
CA ASN A 288 -2.45 9.68 -20.74
C ASN A 288 -2.33 10.30 -22.14
N PRO A 289 -3.46 10.67 -22.81
CA PRO A 289 -3.44 11.19 -24.19
C PRO A 289 -2.71 12.52 -24.36
N LYS A 290 -2.45 13.24 -23.27
CA LYS A 290 -1.71 14.52 -23.33
C LYS A 290 -0.20 14.32 -23.46
N VAL A 291 0.33 13.16 -23.12
CA VAL A 291 1.77 12.91 -23.06
C VAL A 291 2.21 11.64 -23.80
N SER A 292 1.33 10.65 -23.97
CA SER A 292 1.69 9.36 -24.55
C SER A 292 1.49 9.28 -26.07
N LYS A 293 2.49 8.70 -26.74
CA LYS A 293 2.49 8.31 -28.16
C LYS A 293 2.26 6.81 -28.35
N THR A 294 2.11 6.07 -27.25
CA THR A 294 1.96 4.60 -27.24
C THR A 294 0.60 4.12 -26.76
N ILE A 295 -0.39 5.00 -26.71
CA ILE A 295 -1.77 4.65 -26.33
C ILE A 295 -2.27 3.49 -27.17
N GLY A 296 -2.84 2.48 -26.51
CA GLY A 296 -3.35 1.27 -27.14
C GLY A 296 -2.26 0.30 -27.63
N LYS A 297 -0.96 0.65 -27.55
CA LYS A 297 0.18 -0.18 -27.96
C LYS A 297 0.86 -0.91 -26.79
N VAL A 298 0.54 -0.53 -25.54
CA VAL A 298 1.09 -1.17 -24.35
C VAL A 298 0.15 -2.25 -23.86
N GLY A 299 0.70 -3.40 -23.50
CA GLY A 299 0.00 -4.48 -22.82
C GLY A 299 0.44 -4.55 -21.36
N TYR A 300 -0.47 -4.99 -20.51
CA TYR A 300 -0.26 -5.13 -19.06
C TYR A 300 -0.54 -6.57 -18.67
N ILE A 301 0.34 -7.16 -17.87
CA ILE A 301 0.22 -8.54 -17.37
C ILE A 301 0.68 -8.60 -15.91
N PRO A 302 0.29 -9.64 -15.14
CA PRO A 302 0.98 -9.98 -13.90
C PRO A 302 2.49 -10.15 -14.12
N MET A 303 3.30 -10.05 -13.05
CA MET A 303 4.74 -10.25 -13.14
C MET A 303 5.09 -11.58 -13.80
N PRO A 304 6.08 -11.62 -14.73
CA PRO A 304 6.55 -12.84 -15.38
C PRO A 304 7.11 -13.85 -14.36
N ALA A 305 6.98 -15.14 -14.66
CA ALA A 305 7.55 -16.20 -13.84
C ALA A 305 9.09 -16.21 -13.90
N GLY A 306 9.73 -16.52 -12.77
CA GLY A 306 11.15 -16.75 -12.70
C GLY A 306 11.50 -18.24 -12.57
N PRO A 307 12.77 -18.56 -12.26
CA PRO A 307 13.24 -19.95 -12.06
C PRO A 307 12.49 -20.71 -10.95
N SER A 308 11.79 -20.02 -10.03
CA SER A 308 10.91 -20.66 -9.05
C SER A 308 9.61 -21.21 -9.65
N GLY A 309 9.34 -20.96 -10.94
CA GLY A 309 8.10 -21.30 -11.63
C GLY A 309 6.94 -20.34 -11.34
N LYS A 310 7.18 -19.25 -10.60
CA LYS A 310 6.16 -18.27 -10.22
C LYS A 310 6.61 -16.85 -10.54
N GLY A 311 5.65 -15.99 -10.87
CA GLY A 311 5.78 -14.55 -10.90
C GLY A 311 5.10 -13.95 -9.65
N TYR A 312 5.72 -12.97 -9.07
CA TYR A 312 5.20 -12.30 -7.87
C TYR A 312 4.99 -10.82 -8.15
N GLY A 313 3.74 -10.35 -8.07
CA GLY A 313 3.48 -8.92 -7.94
C GLY A 313 3.88 -8.42 -6.56
N MET A 314 4.26 -7.17 -6.43
CA MET A 314 4.47 -6.54 -5.14
C MET A 314 3.28 -5.67 -4.79
N MET A 315 2.77 -5.81 -3.56
CA MET A 315 1.77 -4.90 -3.02
C MET A 315 2.41 -3.54 -2.71
N GLY A 316 1.70 -2.48 -3.05
CA GLY A 316 2.06 -1.10 -2.77
C GLY A 316 0.80 -0.30 -2.46
N ASN A 317 -0.03 -0.86 -1.60
CA ASN A 317 -1.35 -0.32 -1.30
C ASN A 317 -1.26 0.92 -0.43
N TRP A 318 -2.08 1.91 -0.75
CA TRP A 318 -2.27 3.05 0.13
C TRP A 318 -3.55 2.89 0.92
N LEU A 319 -3.44 3.02 2.22
CA LEU A 319 -4.53 2.83 3.17
C LEU A 319 -4.97 4.16 3.75
N LEU A 320 -6.26 4.27 4.06
CA LEU A 320 -6.75 5.29 4.99
C LEU A 320 -6.75 4.70 6.39
N ALA A 321 -6.11 5.41 7.32
CA ALA A 321 -6.04 5.04 8.72
C ALA A 321 -6.37 6.24 9.61
N ILE A 322 -6.83 5.97 10.84
CA ILE A 322 -7.21 6.98 11.81
C ILE A 322 -6.12 7.07 12.89
N PRO A 323 -5.42 8.20 13.02
CA PRO A 323 -4.48 8.40 14.11
C PRO A 323 -5.15 8.29 15.49
N LYS A 324 -4.49 7.64 16.44
CA LYS A 324 -5.00 7.49 17.82
C LYS A 324 -5.30 8.84 18.50
N ALA A 325 -4.56 9.89 18.15
CA ALA A 325 -4.75 11.24 18.64
C ALA A 325 -5.91 12.00 17.98
N SER A 326 -6.53 11.48 16.92
CA SER A 326 -7.64 12.16 16.24
C SER A 326 -8.83 12.34 17.17
N LYS A 327 -9.38 13.56 17.17
CA LYS A 327 -10.61 13.89 17.92
C LYS A 327 -11.89 13.62 17.12
N ASN A 328 -11.75 13.37 15.81
CA ASN A 328 -12.84 13.15 14.86
C ASN A 328 -12.90 11.72 14.35
N GLY A 329 -12.37 10.74 15.11
CA GLY A 329 -12.19 9.37 14.66
C GLY A 329 -13.46 8.69 14.14
N ARG A 330 -14.64 8.95 14.75
CA ARG A 330 -15.92 8.42 14.27
C ARG A 330 -16.26 8.95 12.86
N ALA A 331 -16.15 10.25 12.65
CA ALA A 331 -16.39 10.86 11.33
C ALA A 331 -15.35 10.38 10.29
N GLY A 332 -14.10 10.15 10.72
CA GLY A 332 -13.07 9.51 9.91
C GLY A 332 -13.45 8.08 9.48
N ALA A 333 -13.97 7.27 10.40
CA ALA A 333 -14.44 5.92 10.12
C ALA A 333 -15.63 5.92 9.14
N ASP A 334 -16.58 6.82 9.31
CA ASP A 334 -17.72 7.00 8.41
C ASP A 334 -17.25 7.41 7.00
N PHE A 335 -16.22 8.28 6.90
CA PHE A 335 -15.60 8.63 5.62
C PHE A 335 -14.93 7.42 4.96
N ILE A 336 -14.19 6.59 5.71
CA ILE A 336 -13.58 5.36 5.17
C ILE A 336 -14.66 4.43 4.59
N VAL A 337 -15.76 4.20 5.30
CA VAL A 337 -16.88 3.37 4.81
C VAL A 337 -17.49 3.97 3.55
N TRP A 338 -17.67 5.29 3.51
CA TRP A 338 -18.23 5.99 2.36
C TRP A 338 -17.33 5.88 1.13
N VAL A 339 -16.02 6.20 1.27
CA VAL A 339 -15.08 6.24 0.14
C VAL A 339 -14.78 4.85 -0.42
N THR A 340 -14.93 3.81 0.38
CA THR A 340 -14.75 2.41 -0.05
C THR A 340 -16.06 1.74 -0.51
N SER A 341 -17.19 2.43 -0.48
CA SER A 341 -18.47 1.90 -0.97
C SER A 341 -18.46 1.66 -2.49
N PRO A 342 -19.25 0.69 -3.01
CA PRO A 342 -19.24 0.35 -4.44
C PRO A 342 -19.49 1.55 -5.36
N LYS A 343 -20.50 2.37 -5.02
CA LYS A 343 -20.87 3.57 -5.81
C LYS A 343 -19.71 4.58 -5.88
N VAL A 344 -19.07 4.85 -4.73
CA VAL A 344 -18.01 5.85 -4.66
C VAL A 344 -16.73 5.32 -5.30
N GLN A 345 -16.39 4.05 -5.09
CA GLN A 345 -15.23 3.41 -5.71
C GLN A 345 -15.33 3.36 -7.24
N LYS A 346 -16.55 3.26 -7.80
CA LYS A 346 -16.75 3.36 -9.25
C LYS A 346 -16.42 4.78 -9.74
N ALA A 347 -16.97 5.81 -9.11
CA ALA A 347 -16.64 7.21 -9.44
C ALA A 347 -15.15 7.55 -9.21
N TYR A 348 -14.57 6.99 -8.15
CA TYR A 348 -13.14 7.07 -7.84
C TYR A 348 -12.28 6.51 -8.98
N ALA A 349 -12.63 5.32 -9.50
CA ALA A 349 -11.94 4.68 -10.61
C ALA A 349 -12.14 5.41 -11.95
N GLU A 350 -13.34 5.92 -12.22
CA GLU A 350 -13.64 6.75 -13.42
C GLU A 350 -12.83 8.05 -13.46
N ALA A 351 -12.44 8.55 -12.29
CA ALA A 351 -11.58 9.73 -12.16
C ALA A 351 -10.07 9.42 -12.17
N GLY A 352 -9.68 8.17 -12.45
CA GLY A 352 -8.28 7.73 -12.50
C GLY A 352 -7.71 7.19 -11.19
N GLY A 353 -8.53 7.03 -10.16
CA GLY A 353 -8.16 6.31 -8.94
C GLY A 353 -8.04 4.80 -9.20
N ILE A 354 -7.30 4.11 -8.35
CA ILE A 354 -7.02 2.68 -8.47
C ILE A 354 -7.89 1.92 -7.47
N PRO A 355 -9.00 1.30 -7.90
CA PRO A 355 -9.93 0.64 -7.00
C PRO A 355 -9.36 -0.68 -6.46
N SER A 356 -9.89 -1.12 -5.32
CA SER A 356 -9.57 -2.44 -4.74
C SER A 356 -10.73 -3.45 -4.85
N ARG A 357 -11.85 -3.09 -5.51
CA ARG A 357 -13.04 -3.92 -5.65
C ARG A 357 -12.97 -4.81 -6.88
N THR A 358 -13.17 -6.11 -6.68
CA THR A 358 -13.19 -7.11 -7.76
C THR A 358 -14.25 -6.78 -8.81
N SER A 359 -15.47 -6.41 -8.39
CA SER A 359 -16.55 -6.05 -9.31
C SER A 359 -16.23 -4.89 -10.25
N ILE A 360 -15.38 -3.94 -9.82
CA ILE A 360 -14.94 -2.82 -10.67
C ILE A 360 -13.79 -3.24 -11.58
N LEU A 361 -12.82 -3.98 -11.04
CA LEU A 361 -11.65 -4.44 -11.79
C LEU A 361 -12.01 -5.46 -12.91
N THR A 362 -13.14 -6.16 -12.78
CA THR A 362 -13.63 -7.14 -13.77
C THR A 362 -14.78 -6.62 -14.64
N ASP A 363 -15.25 -5.39 -14.39
CA ASP A 363 -16.30 -4.76 -15.21
C ASP A 363 -15.78 -4.47 -16.62
N THR A 364 -16.48 -4.91 -17.66
CA THR A 364 -16.07 -4.77 -19.08
C THR A 364 -15.91 -3.30 -19.47
N ALA A 365 -16.88 -2.45 -19.13
CA ALA A 365 -16.84 -1.04 -19.51
C ALA A 365 -15.72 -0.27 -18.79
N MET A 366 -15.38 -0.69 -17.58
CA MET A 366 -14.23 -0.14 -16.85
C MET A 366 -12.90 -0.61 -17.43
N ASN A 367 -12.81 -1.88 -17.88
CA ASN A 367 -11.61 -2.42 -18.54
C ASN A 367 -11.34 -1.75 -19.90
N ASP A 368 -12.38 -1.42 -20.67
CA ASP A 368 -12.23 -0.70 -21.94
C ASP A 368 -11.58 0.69 -21.74
N LYS A 369 -11.84 1.34 -20.62
CA LYS A 369 -11.26 2.63 -20.25
C LYS A 369 -9.91 2.52 -19.55
N ASN A 370 -9.68 1.41 -18.85
CA ASN A 370 -8.51 1.17 -18.01
C ASN A 370 -7.86 -0.17 -18.38
N PRO A 371 -7.03 -0.22 -19.42
CA PRO A 371 -6.55 -1.49 -20.02
C PRO A 371 -5.69 -2.35 -19.09
N TYR A 372 -5.33 -1.84 -17.92
CA TYR A 372 -4.56 -2.56 -16.89
C TYR A 372 -5.44 -3.24 -15.82
N PHE A 373 -6.74 -2.96 -15.72
CA PHE A 373 -7.60 -3.49 -14.65
C PHE A 373 -7.66 -5.01 -14.64
N ALA A 374 -7.77 -5.64 -15.81
CA ALA A 374 -7.76 -7.11 -15.91
C ALA A 374 -6.42 -7.72 -15.42
N ALA A 375 -5.29 -7.05 -15.68
CA ALA A 375 -3.99 -7.48 -15.18
C ALA A 375 -3.87 -7.28 -13.66
N LEU A 376 -4.40 -6.17 -13.14
CA LEU A 376 -4.44 -5.87 -11.71
C LEU A 376 -5.29 -6.91 -10.96
N ALA A 377 -6.50 -7.23 -11.46
CA ALA A 377 -7.34 -8.28 -10.88
C ALA A 377 -6.61 -9.62 -10.80
N LYS A 378 -5.99 -10.07 -11.91
CA LYS A 378 -5.19 -11.30 -11.94
C LYS A 378 -4.00 -11.26 -10.99
N SER A 379 -3.36 -10.10 -10.83
CA SER A 379 -2.25 -9.94 -9.89
C SER A 379 -2.70 -10.07 -8.44
N LEU A 380 -3.88 -9.56 -8.09
CA LEU A 380 -4.50 -9.72 -6.77
C LEU A 380 -4.91 -11.18 -6.50
N ASP A 381 -5.50 -11.87 -7.49
CA ASP A 381 -5.88 -13.28 -7.38
C ASP A 381 -4.68 -14.20 -7.18
N ALA A 382 -3.52 -13.84 -7.75
CA ALA A 382 -2.26 -14.56 -7.56
C ALA A 382 -1.65 -14.40 -6.17
N VAL A 383 -2.31 -13.68 -5.26
CA VAL A 383 -1.84 -13.39 -3.89
C VAL A 383 -0.43 -12.78 -3.91
N PRO A 384 -0.30 -11.52 -4.30
CA PRO A 384 0.98 -10.85 -4.42
C PRO A 384 1.72 -10.80 -3.08
N ASN A 385 3.05 -10.71 -3.16
CA ASN A 385 3.88 -10.54 -1.98
C ASN A 385 3.86 -9.07 -1.52
N TRP A 386 4.26 -8.88 -0.28
CA TRP A 386 4.47 -7.56 0.32
C TRP A 386 5.90 -7.42 0.82
N ARG A 387 6.31 -6.20 1.04
CA ARG A 387 7.59 -5.90 1.68
C ARG A 387 7.66 -6.55 3.06
N PRO A 388 8.82 -7.00 3.57
CA PRO A 388 8.95 -7.59 4.89
C PRO A 388 8.28 -6.76 5.98
N ARG A 389 7.42 -7.40 6.78
CA ARG A 389 6.55 -6.74 7.77
C ARG A 389 7.29 -6.53 9.09
N THR A 390 8.33 -5.69 9.08
CA THR A 390 9.10 -5.26 10.24
C THR A 390 9.08 -3.74 10.37
N ASP A 391 9.06 -3.23 11.60
CA ASP A 391 9.19 -1.80 11.91
C ASP A 391 10.53 -1.20 11.45
N GLN A 392 11.51 -2.06 11.14
CA GLN A 392 12.84 -1.68 10.61
C GLN A 392 12.85 -1.56 9.08
N TRP A 393 11.74 -1.82 8.38
CA TRP A 393 11.75 -1.94 6.92
C TRP A 393 12.37 -0.73 6.21
N ASN A 394 12.04 0.50 6.60
CA ASN A 394 12.59 1.68 5.94
C ASN A 394 14.13 1.75 6.00
N ALA A 395 14.71 1.34 7.12
CA ALA A 395 16.16 1.29 7.26
C ALA A 395 16.76 0.13 6.44
N VAL A 396 16.12 -1.04 6.45
CA VAL A 396 16.50 -2.20 5.61
C VAL A 396 16.44 -1.84 4.14
N GLU A 397 15.35 -1.21 3.69
CA GLU A 397 15.15 -0.79 2.30
C GLU A 397 16.21 0.23 1.86
N THR A 398 16.57 1.17 2.73
CA THR A 398 17.65 2.13 2.46
C THR A 398 18.99 1.45 2.28
N ILE A 399 19.35 0.53 3.18
CA ILE A 399 20.61 -0.24 3.09
C ILE A 399 20.63 -1.06 1.79
N LEU A 400 19.59 -1.84 1.55
CA LEU A 400 19.49 -2.70 0.37
C LEU A 400 19.56 -1.89 -0.92
N GLY A 401 18.74 -0.84 -1.03
CA GLY A 401 18.64 -0.02 -2.23
C GLY A 401 19.92 0.76 -2.53
N THR A 402 20.61 1.26 -1.51
CA THR A 402 21.92 1.93 -1.69
C THR A 402 22.96 0.97 -2.26
N ASN A 403 23.03 -0.26 -1.74
CA ASN A 403 24.00 -1.24 -2.21
C ASN A 403 23.65 -1.79 -3.60
N LEU A 404 22.35 -2.04 -3.91
CA LEU A 404 21.91 -2.43 -5.24
C LEU A 404 22.18 -1.34 -6.29
N ASN A 405 21.90 -0.09 -5.95
CA ASN A 405 22.19 1.06 -6.82
C ASN A 405 23.69 1.19 -7.10
N ALA A 406 24.55 1.02 -6.09
CA ALA A 406 26.01 1.03 -6.27
C ALA A 406 26.47 -0.08 -7.24
N ALA A 407 25.88 -1.28 -7.16
CA ALA A 407 26.17 -2.36 -8.10
C ALA A 407 25.64 -2.02 -9.50
N LEU A 408 24.42 -1.49 -9.61
CA LEU A 408 23.85 -1.05 -10.89
C LEU A 408 24.68 0.07 -11.52
N ALA A 409 25.22 0.99 -10.74
CA ALA A 409 26.13 2.04 -11.21
C ALA A 409 27.54 1.52 -11.60
N GLY A 410 27.87 0.27 -11.26
CA GLY A 410 29.20 -0.31 -11.52
C GLY A 410 30.25 0.08 -10.49
N LEU A 411 29.83 0.61 -9.34
CA LEU A 411 30.71 1.00 -8.22
C LEU A 411 31.04 -0.17 -7.28
N ALA A 412 30.31 -1.29 -7.40
CA ALA A 412 30.54 -2.53 -6.67
C ALA A 412 30.19 -3.73 -7.53
N THR A 413 30.75 -4.90 -7.22
CA THR A 413 30.29 -6.15 -7.83
C THR A 413 28.94 -6.57 -7.22
N PRO A 414 28.10 -7.37 -7.91
CA PRO A 414 26.89 -7.94 -7.32
C PRO A 414 27.15 -8.68 -6.00
N GLU A 415 28.26 -9.41 -5.92
CA GLU A 415 28.70 -10.16 -4.74
C GLU A 415 29.01 -9.24 -3.56
N ASP A 416 29.83 -8.21 -3.79
CA ASP A 416 30.23 -7.28 -2.74
C ASP A 416 29.04 -6.46 -2.23
N ALA A 417 28.21 -5.96 -3.15
CA ALA A 417 27.00 -5.21 -2.82
C ALA A 417 26.03 -6.05 -1.98
N THR A 418 25.79 -7.29 -2.38
CA THR A 418 24.88 -8.22 -1.68
C THR A 418 25.43 -8.58 -0.30
N LYS A 419 26.72 -8.91 -0.19
CA LYS A 419 27.40 -9.24 1.07
C LYS A 419 27.40 -8.05 2.04
N LYS A 420 27.68 -6.84 1.53
CA LYS A 420 27.67 -5.62 2.33
C LYS A 420 26.26 -5.32 2.85
N ALA A 421 25.25 -5.36 1.97
CA ALA A 421 23.86 -5.18 2.38
C ALA A 421 23.44 -6.18 3.46
N ALA A 422 23.77 -7.47 3.29
CA ALA A 422 23.46 -8.51 4.27
C ALA A 422 24.12 -8.23 5.63
N THR A 423 25.39 -7.81 5.64
CA THR A 423 26.12 -7.50 6.86
C THR A 423 25.50 -6.33 7.62
N GLU A 424 25.18 -5.25 6.92
CA GLU A 424 24.56 -4.05 7.50
C GLU A 424 23.14 -4.33 8.01
N ILE A 425 22.34 -5.09 7.25
CA ILE A 425 21.00 -5.50 7.67
C ILE A 425 21.05 -6.42 8.91
N ARG A 426 21.97 -7.40 8.97
CA ARG A 426 22.15 -8.25 10.17
C ARG A 426 22.49 -7.42 11.41
N ALA A 427 23.36 -6.42 11.28
CA ALA A 427 23.70 -5.54 12.39
C ALA A 427 22.49 -4.71 12.86
N LEU A 428 21.71 -4.17 11.91
CA LEU A 428 20.49 -3.43 12.20
C LEU A 428 19.45 -4.31 12.92
N MET A 429 19.14 -5.49 12.38
CA MET A 429 18.12 -6.40 12.93
C MET A 429 18.51 -6.91 14.31
N LYS A 430 19.79 -7.26 14.53
CA LYS A 430 20.31 -7.64 15.86
C LYS A 430 20.11 -6.52 16.88
N LYS A 431 20.38 -5.24 16.50
CA LYS A 431 20.16 -4.08 17.37
C LYS A 431 18.70 -3.86 17.70
N ALA A 432 17.81 -4.22 16.78
CA ALA A 432 16.37 -4.11 16.93
C ALA A 432 15.71 -5.30 17.68
N GLY A 433 16.51 -6.30 18.09
CA GLY A 433 16.00 -7.44 18.88
C GLY A 433 15.44 -8.60 18.04
N TYR A 434 15.80 -8.70 16.77
CA TYR A 434 15.47 -9.82 15.89
C TYR A 434 16.53 -10.93 15.95
#